data_b953324075a715447e480e0a00287a95
#
_entry.id   b953324075a715447e480e0a00287a95
#
_cell.length_a   1.000
_cell.length_b   1.000
_cell.length_c   1.000
_cell.angle_alpha   90.00
_cell.angle_beta   90.00
_cell.angle_gamma   90.00
#
_symmetry.space_group_name_H-M   'P 1'
#
loop_
_entity.id
_entity.type
_entity.pdbx_description
1 polymer ?
#
loop_
_entity_poly.entity_id
_entity_poly.type
_entity_poly.pdbx_seq_one_letter_code
_entity_poly.pdbx_strand_id
1 'polypeptide(L)'
;DQLPKSMVVPPHDHGIWEALIILKGRLHHSVYDRLDNGSKNGHARLKQIENKTFKPMELAMVIPPAEIHSFTALEDETYILTIVGGNYAANRHYYNVEENTYVVAKAGAVKPKKAA
;
A
#
# COMPACT_ATOMS: atom_id res chain seq x y z
N ASP A 1 7.47 -7.94 9.47
CA ASP A 1 8.34 -7.71 8.31
C ASP A 1 9.36 -6.63 8.59
N GLN A 2 10.59 -6.89 8.23
CA GLN A 2 11.65 -5.90 8.26
C GLN A 2 11.77 -5.25 6.89
N LEU A 3 11.77 -3.92 6.85
CA LEU A 3 11.92 -3.17 5.61
C LEU A 3 13.20 -2.34 5.65
N PRO A 4 14.07 -2.45 4.64
CA PRO A 4 15.21 -1.55 4.51
C PRO A 4 14.75 -0.13 4.20
N LYS A 5 15.59 0.84 4.57
CA LYS A 5 15.33 2.25 4.26
C LYS A 5 15.08 2.46 2.77
N SER A 6 14.12 3.33 2.44
CA SER A 6 13.71 3.69 1.09
C SER A 6 13.08 2.53 0.30
N MET A 7 12.73 1.43 0.96
CA MET A 7 11.94 0.39 0.30
C MET A 7 10.52 0.93 0.07
N VAL A 8 10.09 0.93 -1.18
CA VAL A 8 8.77 1.42 -1.59
C VAL A 8 7.88 0.23 -1.95
N VAL A 9 6.75 0.11 -1.27
CA VAL A 9 5.68 -0.80 -1.67
C VAL A 9 4.71 0.02 -2.50
N PRO A 10 4.51 -0.32 -3.80
CA PRO A 10 3.70 0.49 -4.71
C PRO A 10 2.22 0.46 -4.33
N PRO A 11 1.42 1.42 -4.84
CA PRO A 11 -0.01 1.43 -4.59
C PRO A 11 -0.68 0.13 -5.04
N HIS A 12 -1.44 -0.47 -4.14
CA HIS A 12 -2.10 -1.76 -4.37
C HIS A 12 -3.32 -1.92 -3.47
N ASP A 13 -4.15 -2.91 -3.77
CA ASP A 13 -5.28 -3.31 -2.95
C ASP A 13 -5.12 -4.74 -2.44
N HIS A 14 -5.99 -5.15 -1.52
CA HIS A 14 -5.94 -6.50 -0.93
C HIS A 14 -7.30 -7.21 -0.93
N GLY A 15 -8.39 -6.48 -1.05
CA GLY A 15 -9.74 -7.03 -0.91
C GLY A 15 -10.19 -7.26 0.51
N ILE A 16 -9.36 -6.92 1.52
CA ILE A 16 -9.67 -7.10 2.93
C ILE A 16 -8.93 -6.03 3.76
N TRP A 17 -9.45 -5.72 4.95
CA TRP A 17 -8.78 -4.73 5.79
C TRP A 17 -7.42 -5.22 6.28
N GLU A 18 -6.51 -4.27 6.43
CA GLU A 18 -5.15 -4.52 6.90
C GLU A 18 -4.74 -3.44 7.89
N ALA A 19 -4.06 -3.83 8.95
CA ALA A 19 -3.47 -2.92 9.92
C ALA A 19 -1.96 -3.13 9.98
N LEU A 20 -1.21 -2.04 9.94
CA LEU A 20 0.24 -2.03 10.06
C LEU A 20 0.62 -1.35 11.36
N ILE A 21 1.23 -2.08 12.27
CA ILE A 21 1.73 -1.54 13.54
C ILE A 21 3.23 -1.34 13.40
N ILE A 22 3.70 -0.13 13.60
CA ILE A 22 5.11 0.19 13.51
C ILE A 22 5.78 -0.21 14.82
N LEU A 23 6.70 -1.16 14.76
CA LEU A 23 7.43 -1.64 15.94
C LEU A 23 8.75 -0.90 16.12
N LYS A 24 9.41 -0.55 15.02
CA LYS A 24 10.69 0.15 15.00
C LYS A 24 10.81 0.93 13.71
N GLY A 25 11.50 2.07 13.73
CA GLY A 25 11.68 2.90 12.56
C GLY A 25 10.48 3.79 12.29
N ARG A 26 10.35 4.27 11.06
CA ARG A 26 9.24 5.12 10.64
C ARG A 26 8.75 4.68 9.27
N LEU A 27 7.45 4.80 9.06
CA LEU A 27 6.80 4.43 7.82
C LEU A 27 6.02 5.60 7.26
N HIS A 28 6.28 5.96 6.01
CA HIS A 28 5.46 6.92 5.28
C HIS A 28 4.36 6.14 4.55
N HIS A 29 3.11 6.51 4.77
CA HIS A 29 1.95 5.76 4.32
C HIS A 29 0.98 6.67 3.58
N SER A 30 0.56 6.24 2.40
CA SER A 30 -0.40 6.97 1.57
C SER A 30 -1.60 6.09 1.26
N VAL A 31 -2.79 6.68 1.31
CA VAL A 31 -4.05 6.02 0.96
C VAL A 31 -4.69 6.80 -0.18
N TYR A 32 -5.32 6.07 -1.10
CA TYR A 32 -5.90 6.61 -2.31
C TYR A 32 -7.37 6.23 -2.45
N ASP A 33 -8.16 7.16 -2.94
CA ASP A 33 -9.50 6.89 -3.44
C ASP A 33 -9.46 6.69 -4.94
N ARG A 34 -10.31 5.79 -5.45
CA ARG A 34 -10.48 5.60 -6.88
C ARG A 34 -11.59 6.51 -7.38
N LEU A 35 -11.27 7.36 -8.35
CA LEU A 35 -12.21 8.38 -8.87
C LEU A 35 -12.98 7.93 -10.10
N ASP A 36 -12.49 6.94 -10.85
CA ASP A 36 -13.17 6.41 -12.03
C ASP A 36 -14.17 5.32 -11.65
N ASN A 37 -15.02 4.93 -12.59
CA ASN A 37 -16.06 3.92 -12.34
C ASN A 37 -15.65 2.49 -12.68
N GLY A 38 -14.38 2.27 -13.04
CA GLY A 38 -13.88 0.94 -13.36
C GLY A 38 -14.31 0.39 -14.73
N SER A 39 -14.92 1.21 -15.59
CA SER A 39 -15.44 0.74 -16.87
C SER A 39 -14.37 0.50 -17.94
N LYS A 40 -13.18 1.04 -17.77
CA LYS A 40 -12.09 0.91 -18.73
C LYS A 40 -10.99 0.02 -18.15
N ASN A 41 -10.76 -1.13 -18.77
CA ASN A 41 -9.75 -2.08 -18.32
C ASN A 41 -8.35 -1.45 -18.34
N GLY A 42 -7.58 -1.72 -17.27
CA GLY A 42 -6.22 -1.23 -17.13
C GLY A 42 -6.12 0.25 -16.79
N HIS A 43 -7.25 0.94 -16.62
CA HIS A 43 -7.29 2.36 -16.30
C HIS A 43 -7.88 2.59 -14.91
N ALA A 44 -7.20 3.40 -14.11
CA ALA A 44 -7.70 3.83 -12.80
C ALA A 44 -7.17 5.21 -12.49
N ARG A 45 -8.06 6.11 -12.11
CA ARG A 45 -7.68 7.45 -11.66
C ARG A 45 -7.79 7.50 -10.16
N LEU A 46 -6.68 7.79 -9.49
CA LEU A 46 -6.59 7.81 -8.04
C LEU A 46 -6.39 9.23 -7.52
N LYS A 47 -6.94 9.46 -6.34
CA LYS A 47 -6.72 10.69 -5.57
C LYS A 47 -6.12 10.28 -4.23
N GLN A 48 -4.99 10.85 -3.87
CA GLN A 48 -4.40 10.65 -2.55
C GLN A 48 -5.27 11.35 -1.50
N ILE A 49 -5.78 10.57 -0.55
CA ILE A 49 -6.65 11.08 0.53
C ILE A 49 -5.97 11.09 1.88
N GLU A 50 -4.87 10.37 2.02
CA GLU A 50 -4.07 10.36 3.24
C GLU A 50 -2.60 10.24 2.86
N ASN A 51 -1.76 10.99 3.58
CA ASN A 51 -0.31 11.01 3.38
C ASN A 51 0.30 11.33 4.73
N LYS A 52 0.74 10.29 5.44
CA LYS A 52 1.15 10.45 6.83
C LYS A 52 2.36 9.60 7.17
N THR A 53 3.21 10.12 8.05
CA THR A 53 4.33 9.36 8.62
C THR A 53 3.93 8.79 9.96
N PHE A 54 4.15 7.49 10.12
CA PHE A 54 3.87 6.75 11.35
C PHE A 54 5.16 6.42 12.08
N LYS A 55 5.13 6.57 13.39
CA LYS A 55 6.24 6.31 14.32
C LYS A 55 6.00 5.00 15.08
N PRO A 56 7.01 4.48 15.83
CA PRO A 56 6.81 3.29 16.64
C PRO A 56 5.59 3.38 17.55
N MET A 57 4.86 2.30 17.62
CA MET A 57 3.60 2.12 18.37
C MET A 57 2.40 2.81 17.75
N GLU A 58 2.55 3.45 16.60
CA GLU A 58 1.41 3.98 15.83
C GLU A 58 0.88 2.93 14.86
N LEU A 59 -0.38 3.08 14.48
CA LEU A 59 -1.12 2.14 13.67
C LEU A 59 -1.57 2.81 12.36
N ALA A 60 -1.21 2.22 11.22
CA ALA A 60 -1.76 2.57 9.92
C ALA A 60 -2.79 1.51 9.54
N MET A 61 -3.98 1.92 9.10
CA MET A 61 -5.06 0.99 8.79
C MET A 61 -5.71 1.33 7.46
N VAL A 62 -6.01 0.31 6.67
CA VAL A 62 -6.79 0.44 5.44
C VAL A 62 -7.99 -0.49 5.50
N ILE A 63 -9.16 0.04 5.13
CA ILE A 63 -10.44 -0.68 5.19
C ILE A 63 -11.14 -0.50 3.84
N PRO A 64 -11.51 -1.60 3.14
CA PRO A 64 -12.25 -1.46 1.90
C PRO A 64 -13.55 -0.65 2.08
N PRO A 65 -13.96 0.17 1.09
CA PRO A 65 -13.36 0.32 -0.24
C PRO A 65 -12.14 1.25 -0.30
N ALA A 66 -11.84 2.03 0.72
CA ALA A 66 -10.69 2.94 0.77
C ALA A 66 -9.44 2.19 1.20
N GLU A 67 -9.03 1.20 0.42
CA GLU A 67 -7.94 0.29 0.79
C GLU A 67 -6.70 0.41 -0.09
N ILE A 68 -6.74 1.20 -1.15
CA ILE A 68 -5.57 1.36 -2.02
C ILE A 68 -4.52 2.16 -1.27
N HIS A 69 -3.36 1.55 -1.04
CA HIS A 69 -2.31 2.22 -0.29
C HIS A 69 -0.93 1.88 -0.81
N SER A 70 0.01 2.75 -0.45
CA SER A 70 1.44 2.56 -0.66
C SER A 70 2.19 2.97 0.59
N PHE A 71 3.39 2.46 0.77
CA PHE A 71 4.19 2.89 1.90
C PHE A 71 5.69 2.78 1.60
N THR A 72 6.47 3.57 2.34
CA THR A 72 7.91 3.65 2.22
C THR A 72 8.54 3.63 3.61
N ALA A 73 9.52 2.77 3.81
CA ALA A 73 10.32 2.77 5.03
C ALA A 73 11.27 3.96 5.02
N LEU A 74 11.26 4.75 6.08
CA LEU A 74 12.09 5.97 6.19
C LEU A 74 13.41 5.74 6.91
N GLU A 75 13.57 4.59 7.57
CA GLU A 75 14.79 4.24 8.30
C GLU A 75 15.19 2.81 8.00
N ASP A 76 16.47 2.51 8.13
CA ASP A 76 16.93 1.13 8.10
C ASP A 76 16.34 0.38 9.31
N GLU A 77 16.13 -0.91 9.14
CA GLU A 77 15.51 -1.73 10.18
C GLU A 77 14.14 -1.21 10.61
N THR A 78 13.29 -0.83 9.67
CA THR A 78 11.89 -0.54 9.95
C THR A 78 11.14 -1.86 10.09
N TYR A 79 10.57 -2.11 11.26
CA TYR A 79 9.83 -3.33 11.56
C TYR A 79 8.35 -3.04 11.67
N ILE A 80 7.54 -3.83 10.96
CA ILE A 80 6.09 -3.70 10.93
C ILE A 80 5.46 -5.03 11.32
N LEU A 81 4.45 -4.98 12.19
CA LEU A 81 3.56 -6.10 12.42
C LEU A 81 2.32 -5.87 11.58
N THR A 82 2.02 -6.81 10.67
CA THR A 82 0.86 -6.73 9.78
C THR A 82 -0.24 -7.65 10.30
N ILE A 83 -1.45 -7.09 10.46
CA ILE A 83 -2.64 -7.84 10.86
C ILE A 83 -3.68 -7.68 9.75
N VAL A 84 -4.24 -8.79 9.27
CA VAL A 84 -5.27 -8.78 8.23
C VAL A 84 -6.52 -9.48 8.73
N GLY A 85 -7.68 -9.11 8.19
CA GLY A 85 -8.97 -9.62 8.63
C GLY A 85 -9.32 -11.02 8.11
N GLY A 86 -8.45 -11.63 7.32
CA GLY A 86 -8.67 -12.94 6.72
C GLY A 86 -7.67 -13.17 5.60
N ASN A 87 -8.09 -13.86 4.55
CA ASN A 87 -7.22 -14.11 3.40
C ASN A 87 -7.20 -12.91 2.46
N TYR A 88 -6.01 -12.59 1.94
CA TYR A 88 -5.89 -11.63 0.84
C TYR A 88 -6.58 -12.17 -0.41
N ALA A 89 -7.09 -11.27 -1.25
CA ALA A 89 -7.54 -11.64 -2.58
C ALA A 89 -6.39 -12.31 -3.34
N ALA A 90 -6.70 -13.36 -4.13
CA ALA A 90 -5.69 -14.11 -4.88
C ALA A 90 -4.93 -13.22 -5.86
N ASN A 91 -5.63 -12.26 -6.47
CA ASN A 91 -5.04 -11.27 -7.36
C ASN A 91 -5.24 -9.89 -6.78
N ARG A 92 -4.27 -9.03 -7.03
CA ARG A 92 -4.30 -7.63 -6.61
C ARG A 92 -4.21 -6.71 -7.79
N HIS A 93 -4.73 -5.50 -7.62
CA HIS A 93 -4.45 -4.40 -8.52
C HIS A 93 -3.21 -3.68 -8.02
N TYR A 94 -2.27 -3.43 -8.92
CA TYR A 94 -1.10 -2.58 -8.67
C TYR A 94 -1.24 -1.35 -9.56
N TYR A 95 -1.26 -0.19 -8.95
CA TYR A 95 -1.62 1.07 -9.61
C TYR A 95 -0.40 1.91 -9.94
N ASN A 96 -0.44 2.53 -11.12
CA ASN A 96 0.48 3.59 -11.48
C ASN A 96 -0.30 4.90 -11.45
N VAL A 97 -0.08 5.71 -10.41
CA VAL A 97 -0.84 6.95 -10.17
C VAL A 97 -0.58 7.98 -11.26
N GLU A 98 0.68 8.10 -11.70
CA GLU A 98 1.07 9.09 -12.70
C GLU A 98 0.47 8.81 -14.08
N GLU A 99 0.37 7.55 -14.46
CA GLU A 99 -0.14 7.15 -15.77
C GLU A 99 -1.64 6.83 -15.77
N ASN A 100 -2.29 6.83 -14.60
CA ASN A 100 -3.69 6.45 -14.44
C ASN A 100 -3.98 5.03 -14.95
N THR A 101 -3.07 4.10 -14.67
CA THR A 101 -3.20 2.70 -15.10
C THR A 101 -3.08 1.75 -13.92
N TYR A 102 -3.48 0.49 -14.15
CA TYR A 102 -3.22 -0.59 -13.21
C TYR A 102 -2.94 -1.88 -13.94
N VAL A 103 -2.30 -2.80 -13.26
CA VAL A 103 -2.14 -4.18 -13.69
C VAL A 103 -2.71 -5.10 -12.61
N VAL A 104 -3.21 -6.25 -13.02
CA VAL A 104 -3.67 -7.29 -12.09
C VAL A 104 -2.61 -8.37 -12.02
N ALA A 105 -2.20 -8.70 -10.80
CA ALA A 105 -1.16 -9.70 -10.58
C ALA A 105 -1.43 -10.47 -9.29
N LYS A 106 -0.82 -11.65 -9.17
CA LYS A 106 -0.88 -12.40 -7.92
C LYS A 106 -0.24 -11.61 -6.79
N ALA A 107 -0.76 -11.82 -5.57
CA ALA A 107 -0.16 -11.21 -4.38
C ALA A 107 1.33 -11.54 -4.30
N GLY A 108 2.17 -10.52 -4.13
CA GLY A 108 3.61 -10.65 -4.06
C GLY A 108 4.33 -10.78 -5.40
N ALA A 109 3.62 -10.79 -6.53
CA ALA A 109 4.25 -10.86 -7.85
C ALA A 109 4.99 -9.56 -8.22
N VAL A 110 4.47 -8.42 -7.74
CA VAL A 110 5.16 -7.12 -7.89
C VAL A 110 5.95 -6.88 -6.62
N LYS A 111 7.28 -6.87 -6.77
CA LYS A 111 8.16 -6.71 -5.61
C LYS A 111 8.30 -5.25 -5.21
N PRO A 112 8.48 -4.98 -3.90
CA PRO A 112 8.89 -3.66 -3.45
C PRO A 112 10.22 -3.26 -4.09
N LYS A 113 10.41 -1.98 -4.31
CA LYS A 113 11.64 -1.45 -4.90
C LYS A 113 12.15 -0.27 -4.09
N LYS A 114 13.45 0.02 -4.23
CA LYS A 114 14.04 1.19 -3.59
C LYS A 114 13.60 2.47 -4.30
N ALA A 115 13.40 3.52 -3.53
CA ALA A 115 13.23 4.86 -4.08
C ALA A 115 14.52 5.32 -4.76
N ALA A 116 14.40 6.04 -5.84
CA ALA A 116 15.54 6.60 -6.55
C ALA A 116 16.22 7.71 -5.74
#